data_dadae41ccf9694d1240b3e8cadbcd538
#
_entry.id   dadae41ccf9694d1240b3e8cadbcd538
#
_cell.length_a   1.000
_cell.length_b   1.000
_cell.length_c   1.000
_cell.angle_alpha   90.00
_cell.angle_beta   90.00
_cell.angle_gamma   90.00
#
_symmetry.space_group_name_H-M   'P 1'
#
loop_
_entity.id
_entity.type
_entity.pdbx_description
1 polymer ?
#
loop_
_entity_poly.entity_id
_entity_poly.type
_entity_poly.pdbx_seq_one_letter_code
_entity_poly.pdbx_strand_id
1 'polypeptide(L)'
;MALLTHNDAPSLLVTTSWDDGHPLDLRVAERLAAHGVTGTFYVPVQYSAVERMSLSRLRQLRAMGMEVGSHTVSHPRLSEVGDDIAFRELRESRDALENILGEPVTSFCYPEGKLRPGLAELVQAAGYTLARTTLAFRNDLSFDPLAMPVSMQLYPHSRAVLARHALHEGNLSGLFAWVARLGRISDPAALAERMLADMRHRGGIFHVWGHSWEIEDRGLWPVLDRILEAVSRERGAQYLTNSGVLAALSPRTKTKYAVALQN
;
A
#
# COMPACT_ATOMS: atom_id res chain seq x y z
N MET A 1 -25.42 -22.38 29.75
CA MET A 1 -24.06 -21.84 29.74
C MET A 1 -23.49 -22.14 28.35
N ALA A 2 -23.71 -21.26 27.40
CA ALA A 2 -23.27 -21.43 26.02
C ALA A 2 -21.83 -20.92 25.90
N LEU A 3 -20.90 -21.83 25.63
CA LEU A 3 -19.51 -21.50 25.27
C LEU A 3 -19.52 -20.77 23.93
N LEU A 4 -19.29 -19.47 23.95
CA LEU A 4 -18.96 -18.72 22.74
C LEU A 4 -17.58 -19.19 22.30
N THR A 5 -17.55 -20.09 21.33
CA THR A 5 -16.33 -20.38 20.57
C THR A 5 -16.09 -19.18 19.65
N HIS A 6 -15.35 -18.18 20.15
CA HIS A 6 -14.71 -17.20 19.29
C HIS A 6 -13.63 -17.97 18.49
N ASN A 7 -13.91 -18.16 17.23
CA ASN A 7 -12.96 -18.67 16.26
C ASN A 7 -11.96 -17.54 15.99
N ASP A 8 -10.99 -17.34 16.90
CA ASP A 8 -9.93 -16.35 16.81
C ASP A 8 -8.85 -16.80 15.79
N ALA A 9 -9.27 -17.17 14.58
CA ALA A 9 -8.33 -17.33 13.49
C ALA A 9 -7.66 -15.97 13.22
N PRO A 10 -6.33 -15.92 13.08
CA PRO A 10 -5.62 -14.68 12.85
C PRO A 10 -6.11 -14.03 11.55
N SER A 11 -6.51 -12.77 11.61
CA SER A 11 -7.06 -12.04 10.46
C SER A 11 -5.99 -11.81 9.41
N LEU A 12 -6.21 -12.27 8.18
CA LEU A 12 -5.41 -11.92 7.02
C LEU A 12 -6.12 -10.80 6.24
N LEU A 13 -5.49 -9.63 6.21
CA LEU A 13 -5.92 -8.49 5.40
C LEU A 13 -5.04 -8.44 4.15
N VAL A 14 -5.65 -8.31 2.99
CA VAL A 14 -4.94 -8.21 1.72
C VAL A 14 -5.26 -6.87 1.09
N THR A 15 -4.24 -6.15 0.69
CA THR A 15 -4.35 -4.89 -0.06
C THR A 15 -3.30 -4.80 -1.14
N THR A 16 -3.56 -4.01 -2.16
CA THR A 16 -2.58 -3.68 -3.20
C THR A 16 -2.55 -2.18 -3.43
N SER A 17 -1.39 -1.66 -3.87
CA SER A 17 -1.31 -0.26 -4.27
C SER A 17 -0.43 -0.05 -5.49
N TRP A 18 -0.79 0.93 -6.33
CA TRP A 18 -0.20 1.17 -7.64
C TRP A 18 0.08 2.65 -7.80
N ASP A 19 1.30 3.00 -8.17
CA ASP A 19 1.77 4.37 -8.17
C ASP A 19 1.83 4.96 -9.59
N ASP A 20 1.97 6.29 -9.65
CA ASP A 20 2.21 7.13 -10.82
C ASP A 20 1.01 7.41 -11.74
N GLY A 21 -0.14 6.77 -11.56
CA GLY A 21 -1.35 7.07 -12.33
C GLY A 21 -1.19 6.85 -13.85
N HIS A 22 -0.46 5.82 -14.24
CA HIS A 22 -0.24 5.47 -15.63
C HIS A 22 -1.51 4.84 -16.27
N PRO A 23 -1.80 5.00 -17.59
CA PRO A 23 -2.97 4.42 -18.25
C PRO A 23 -3.12 2.89 -18.09
N LEU A 24 -2.01 2.16 -17.91
CA LEU A 24 -2.01 0.72 -17.66
C LEU A 24 -2.55 0.33 -16.27
N ASP A 25 -2.77 1.28 -15.37
CA ASP A 25 -3.41 1.01 -14.07
C ASP A 25 -4.82 0.43 -14.25
N LEU A 26 -5.53 0.78 -15.32
CA LEU A 26 -6.81 0.13 -15.65
C LEU A 26 -6.65 -1.36 -15.92
N ARG A 27 -5.60 -1.76 -16.63
CA ARG A 27 -5.32 -3.17 -16.89
C ARG A 27 -4.98 -3.92 -15.60
N VAL A 28 -4.32 -3.25 -14.65
CA VAL A 28 -4.10 -3.80 -13.30
C VAL A 28 -5.44 -3.94 -12.58
N ALA A 29 -6.26 -2.89 -12.56
CA ALA A 29 -7.58 -2.91 -11.90
C ALA A 29 -8.50 -4.00 -12.44
N GLU A 30 -8.50 -4.23 -13.75
CA GLU A 30 -9.25 -5.32 -14.39
C GLU A 30 -8.79 -6.69 -13.89
N ARG A 31 -7.47 -6.91 -13.74
CA ARG A 31 -6.93 -8.16 -13.19
C ARG A 31 -7.27 -8.33 -11.71
N LEU A 32 -7.14 -7.27 -10.91
CA LEU A 32 -7.56 -7.29 -9.51
C LEU A 32 -9.04 -7.69 -9.40
N ALA A 33 -9.92 -7.03 -10.14
CA ALA A 33 -11.36 -7.29 -10.13
C ALA A 33 -11.70 -8.74 -10.57
N ALA A 34 -11.01 -9.27 -11.58
CA ALA A 34 -11.18 -10.65 -12.05
C ALA A 34 -10.87 -11.69 -10.95
N HIS A 35 -10.03 -11.35 -9.95
CA HIS A 35 -9.69 -12.20 -8.83
C HIS A 35 -10.45 -11.83 -7.53
N GLY A 36 -11.41 -10.88 -7.60
CA GLY A 36 -12.14 -10.39 -6.42
C GLY A 36 -11.26 -9.59 -5.46
N VAL A 37 -10.14 -9.06 -5.93
CA VAL A 37 -9.19 -8.25 -5.17
C VAL A 37 -9.43 -6.77 -5.47
N THR A 38 -9.26 -5.91 -4.49
CA THR A 38 -9.31 -4.46 -4.65
C THR A 38 -7.93 -3.83 -4.42
N GLY A 39 -7.76 -2.56 -4.81
CA GLY A 39 -6.50 -1.85 -4.65
C GLY A 39 -6.66 -0.35 -4.57
N THR A 40 -5.57 0.33 -4.22
CA THR A 40 -5.44 1.78 -4.15
C THR A 40 -4.49 2.26 -5.24
N PHE A 41 -4.91 3.23 -6.03
CA PHE A 41 -4.11 3.83 -7.10
C PHE A 41 -3.71 5.24 -6.70
N TYR A 42 -2.41 5.46 -6.50
CA TYR A 42 -1.85 6.74 -6.09
C TYR A 42 -1.44 7.57 -7.30
N VAL A 43 -2.12 8.70 -7.48
CA VAL A 43 -2.08 9.47 -8.72
C VAL A 43 -1.47 10.85 -8.49
N PRO A 44 -0.35 11.17 -9.12
CA PRO A 44 0.16 12.53 -9.19
C PRO A 44 -0.65 13.33 -10.21
N VAL A 45 -0.88 14.63 -9.91
CA VAL A 45 -1.77 15.46 -10.75
C VAL A 45 -1.10 15.92 -12.04
N GLN A 46 0.21 16.24 -11.98
CA GLN A 46 0.98 16.81 -13.09
C GLN A 46 2.38 16.19 -13.22
N TYR A 47 2.47 14.87 -13.12
CA TYR A 47 3.74 14.16 -13.29
C TYR A 47 3.98 13.86 -14.77
N SER A 48 5.13 14.31 -15.29
CA SER A 48 5.47 14.22 -16.72
C SER A 48 6.47 13.12 -17.06
N ALA A 49 7.03 12.43 -16.07
CA ALA A 49 8.00 11.37 -16.33
C ALA A 49 7.37 10.08 -16.88
N VAL A 50 6.05 9.92 -16.69
CA VAL A 50 5.27 8.82 -17.24
C VAL A 50 4.02 9.35 -17.96
N GLU A 51 3.41 8.53 -18.84
CA GLU A 51 2.13 8.84 -19.43
C GLU A 51 1.06 8.95 -18.35
N ARG A 52 0.21 10.00 -18.43
CA ARG A 52 -0.83 10.23 -17.42
C ARG A 52 -2.17 9.62 -17.83
N MET A 53 -2.82 9.03 -16.85
CA MET A 53 -4.20 8.58 -16.98
C MET A 53 -5.15 9.78 -17.21
N SER A 54 -6.11 9.62 -18.11
CA SER A 54 -7.15 10.63 -18.33
C SER A 54 -8.14 10.68 -17.16
N LEU A 55 -8.81 11.84 -17.00
CA LEU A 55 -9.82 12.02 -15.93
C LEU A 55 -10.97 11.01 -16.03
N SER A 56 -11.37 10.63 -17.24
CA SER A 56 -12.41 9.61 -17.45
C SER A 56 -11.97 8.24 -16.94
N ARG A 57 -10.71 7.89 -17.14
CA ARG A 57 -10.13 6.63 -16.64
C ARG A 57 -9.99 6.62 -15.12
N LEU A 58 -9.68 7.76 -14.48
CA LEU A 58 -9.70 7.86 -13.02
C LEU A 58 -11.09 7.56 -12.44
N ARG A 59 -12.15 8.12 -13.06
CA ARG A 59 -13.53 7.81 -12.67
C ARG A 59 -13.90 6.35 -12.94
N GLN A 60 -13.35 5.76 -14.00
CA GLN A 60 -13.53 4.33 -14.27
C GLN A 60 -12.90 3.44 -13.19
N LEU A 61 -11.68 3.74 -12.70
CA LEU A 61 -11.09 3.05 -11.57
C LEU A 61 -12.03 3.06 -10.35
N ARG A 62 -12.61 4.23 -10.03
CA ARG A 62 -13.59 4.35 -8.94
C ARG A 62 -14.84 3.51 -9.17
N ALA A 63 -15.38 3.54 -10.39
CA ALA A 63 -16.56 2.72 -10.75
C ALA A 63 -16.29 1.21 -10.65
N MET A 64 -15.04 0.77 -10.75
CA MET A 64 -14.61 -0.61 -10.54
C MET A 64 -14.41 -0.96 -9.05
N GLY A 65 -14.70 -0.04 -8.11
CA GLY A 65 -14.52 -0.26 -6.67
C GLY A 65 -13.08 -0.08 -6.17
N MET A 66 -12.19 0.47 -7.00
CA MET A 66 -10.81 0.78 -6.60
C MET A 66 -10.76 2.12 -5.85
N GLU A 67 -9.82 2.28 -4.94
CA GLU A 67 -9.52 3.56 -4.30
C GLU A 67 -8.57 4.37 -5.17
N VAL A 68 -8.80 5.69 -5.27
CA VAL A 68 -7.84 6.63 -5.81
C VAL A 68 -7.29 7.46 -4.67
N GLY A 69 -5.98 7.40 -4.47
CA GLY A 69 -5.23 8.20 -3.51
C GLY A 69 -4.34 9.24 -4.19
N SER A 70 -3.79 10.15 -3.41
CA SER A 70 -2.91 11.21 -3.89
C SER A 70 -1.44 10.79 -3.89
N HIS A 71 -0.69 11.30 -4.88
CA HIS A 71 0.76 11.11 -5.01
C HIS A 71 1.47 12.44 -5.30
N THR A 72 1.04 13.53 -4.65
CA THR A 72 1.46 14.92 -4.88
C THR A 72 0.98 15.52 -6.20
N VAL A 73 1.35 16.77 -6.47
CA VAL A 73 1.09 17.40 -7.79
C VAL A 73 2.12 16.96 -8.81
N SER A 74 3.40 17.20 -8.53
CA SER A 74 4.51 17.05 -9.49
C SER A 74 5.49 15.94 -9.16
N HIS A 75 5.18 15.12 -8.16
CA HIS A 75 5.99 13.98 -7.71
C HIS A 75 7.39 14.38 -7.18
N PRO A 76 7.56 15.46 -6.40
CA PRO A 76 8.84 15.77 -5.80
C PRO A 76 9.15 14.85 -4.63
N ARG A 77 10.42 14.64 -4.32
CA ARG A 77 10.83 14.04 -3.05
C ARG A 77 10.51 15.00 -1.91
N LEU A 78 9.39 14.77 -1.22
CA LEU A 78 8.95 15.67 -0.15
C LEU A 78 9.94 15.77 1.01
N SER A 79 10.82 14.79 1.17
CA SER A 79 11.92 14.84 2.14
C SER A 79 13.04 15.83 1.78
N GLU A 80 13.10 16.31 0.53
CA GLU A 80 14.15 17.18 0.01
C GLU A 80 13.68 18.61 -0.26
N VAL A 81 12.37 18.89 -0.10
CA VAL A 81 11.79 20.24 -0.28
C VAL A 81 11.38 20.87 1.04
N GLY A 82 11.27 22.21 1.07
CA GLY A 82 10.80 22.94 2.24
C GLY A 82 9.33 22.68 2.57
N ASP A 83 8.93 22.97 3.81
CA ASP A 83 7.58 22.70 4.32
C ASP A 83 6.49 23.38 3.49
N ASP A 84 6.70 24.63 3.06
CA ASP A 84 5.73 25.38 2.25
C ASP A 84 5.47 24.70 0.89
N ILE A 85 6.54 24.18 0.27
CA ILE A 85 6.42 23.44 -1.00
C ILE A 85 5.75 22.10 -0.75
N ALA A 86 6.18 21.37 0.28
CA ALA A 86 5.61 20.08 0.64
C ALA A 86 4.10 20.20 0.93
N PHE A 87 3.70 21.17 1.75
CA PHE A 87 2.30 21.38 2.10
C PHE A 87 1.45 21.77 0.88
N ARG A 88 1.98 22.63 0.00
CA ARG A 88 1.30 22.99 -1.25
C ARG A 88 1.10 21.77 -2.17
N GLU A 89 2.13 20.96 -2.38
CA GLU A 89 2.07 19.72 -3.16
C GLU A 89 1.02 18.75 -2.62
N LEU A 90 0.94 18.62 -1.29
CA LEU A 90 -0.05 17.79 -0.61
C LEU A 90 -1.46 18.35 -0.77
N ARG A 91 -1.65 19.63 -0.52
CA ARG A 91 -2.98 20.25 -0.51
C ARG A 91 -3.57 20.37 -1.91
N GLU A 92 -2.81 20.91 -2.87
CA GLU A 92 -3.28 21.10 -4.23
C GLU A 92 -3.57 19.78 -4.94
N SER A 93 -2.78 18.72 -4.67
CA SER A 93 -3.05 17.40 -5.24
C SER A 93 -4.34 16.80 -4.70
N ARG A 94 -4.60 16.94 -3.39
CA ARG A 94 -5.84 16.51 -2.78
C ARG A 94 -7.04 17.22 -3.38
N ASP A 95 -7.02 18.56 -3.35
CA ASP A 95 -8.11 19.39 -3.84
C ASP A 95 -8.42 19.11 -5.32
N ALA A 96 -7.38 18.92 -6.15
CA ALA A 96 -7.54 18.57 -7.56
C ALA A 96 -8.21 17.19 -7.76
N LEU A 97 -7.77 16.17 -7.01
CA LEU A 97 -8.36 14.83 -7.12
C LEU A 97 -9.79 14.80 -6.58
N GLU A 98 -10.09 15.47 -5.48
CA GLU A 98 -11.45 15.61 -4.95
C GLU A 98 -12.38 16.28 -5.95
N ASN A 99 -11.92 17.34 -6.63
CA ASN A 99 -12.69 17.99 -7.71
C ASN A 99 -12.96 17.07 -8.91
N ILE A 100 -11.98 16.21 -9.26
CA ILE A 100 -12.13 15.25 -10.37
C ILE A 100 -13.11 14.13 -10.03
N LEU A 101 -13.03 13.63 -8.79
CA LEU A 101 -13.75 12.43 -8.34
C LEU A 101 -15.13 12.75 -7.74
N GLY A 102 -15.30 13.96 -7.19
CA GLY A 102 -16.52 14.36 -6.49
C GLY A 102 -16.67 13.72 -5.10
N GLU A 103 -15.57 13.22 -4.52
CA GLU A 103 -15.54 12.57 -3.21
C GLU A 103 -14.23 12.86 -2.48
N PRO A 104 -14.17 12.69 -1.13
CA PRO A 104 -12.96 12.92 -0.36
C PRO A 104 -11.81 11.98 -0.75
N VAL A 105 -10.59 12.54 -0.82
CA VAL A 105 -9.34 11.79 -1.00
C VAL A 105 -8.54 11.83 0.29
N THR A 106 -8.55 10.73 1.03
CA THR A 106 -7.98 10.62 2.38
C THR A 106 -6.70 9.80 2.47
N SER A 107 -6.32 9.14 1.37
CA SER A 107 -5.15 8.29 1.27
C SER A 107 -4.06 8.97 0.44
N PHE A 108 -2.83 8.90 0.93
CA PHE A 108 -1.64 9.50 0.33
C PHE A 108 -0.52 8.48 0.17
N CYS A 109 0.36 8.66 -0.81
CA CYS A 109 1.62 7.93 -0.93
C CYS A 109 2.78 8.91 -1.05
N TYR A 110 3.80 8.71 -0.21
CA TYR A 110 5.03 9.49 -0.30
C TYR A 110 5.80 9.12 -1.57
N PRO A 111 6.16 10.10 -2.46
CA PRO A 111 7.08 9.85 -3.55
C PRO A 111 8.36 9.16 -3.07
N GLU A 112 8.74 8.05 -3.71
CA GLU A 112 9.86 7.17 -3.32
C GLU A 112 9.77 6.62 -1.88
N GLY A 113 8.64 6.76 -1.19
CA GLY A 113 8.45 6.29 0.19
C GLY A 113 9.27 7.03 1.24
N LYS A 114 9.87 8.16 0.91
CA LYS A 114 10.83 8.88 1.78
C LYS A 114 10.13 9.83 2.75
N LEU A 115 10.48 9.68 4.04
CA LEU A 115 10.02 10.56 5.11
C LEU A 115 11.19 11.39 5.68
N ARG A 116 10.82 12.50 6.31
CA ARG A 116 11.65 13.30 7.21
C ARG A 116 10.84 13.74 8.42
N PRO A 117 11.48 14.18 9.52
CA PRO A 117 10.76 14.76 10.65
C PRO A 117 9.82 15.89 10.23
N GLY A 118 8.63 15.96 10.80
CA GLY A 118 7.61 16.97 10.52
C GLY A 118 6.76 16.72 9.27
N LEU A 119 7.13 15.76 8.40
CA LEU A 119 6.40 15.54 7.14
C LEU A 119 5.05 14.86 7.37
N ALA A 120 4.95 13.95 8.33
CA ALA A 120 3.69 13.29 8.66
C ALA A 120 2.66 14.29 9.19
N GLU A 121 3.09 15.27 9.98
CA GLU A 121 2.26 16.35 10.48
C GLU A 121 1.72 17.23 9.34
N LEU A 122 2.55 17.51 8.31
CA LEU A 122 2.10 18.23 7.12
C LEU A 122 1.07 17.43 6.32
N VAL A 123 1.27 16.12 6.17
CA VAL A 123 0.32 15.21 5.51
C VAL A 123 -1.03 15.22 6.26
N GLN A 124 -0.99 15.14 7.59
CA GLN A 124 -2.20 15.22 8.41
C GLN A 124 -2.87 16.59 8.30
N ALA A 125 -2.10 17.67 8.35
CA ALA A 125 -2.62 19.05 8.21
C ALA A 125 -3.24 19.30 6.82
N ALA A 126 -2.73 18.64 5.78
CA ALA A 126 -3.34 18.66 4.45
C ALA A 126 -4.66 17.87 4.37
N GLY A 127 -5.02 17.10 5.42
CA GLY A 127 -6.30 16.42 5.57
C GLY A 127 -6.27 14.95 5.17
N TYR A 128 -5.11 14.34 5.00
CA TYR A 128 -5.00 12.90 4.82
C TYR A 128 -5.07 12.16 6.16
N THR A 129 -5.67 10.98 6.16
CA THR A 129 -5.79 10.11 7.34
C THR A 129 -4.93 8.85 7.22
N LEU A 130 -4.44 8.57 6.03
CA LEU A 130 -3.56 7.47 5.72
C LEU A 130 -2.44 7.93 4.79
N ALA A 131 -1.21 7.48 5.07
CA ALA A 131 -0.09 7.68 4.14
C ALA A 131 0.79 6.43 4.06
N ARG A 132 1.16 6.02 2.84
CA ARG A 132 1.92 4.81 2.53
C ARG A 132 3.39 5.13 2.25
N THR A 133 4.26 4.32 2.82
CA THR A 133 5.71 4.29 2.55
C THR A 133 6.10 3.06 1.75
N THR A 134 7.38 2.94 1.38
CA THR A 134 7.92 1.74 0.72
C THR A 134 8.63 0.79 1.69
N LEU A 135 8.46 0.97 3.01
CA LEU A 135 9.09 0.14 4.05
C LEU A 135 8.63 -1.33 3.93
N ALA A 136 9.47 -2.17 3.35
CA ALA A 136 9.14 -3.53 2.95
C ALA A 136 9.26 -4.58 4.08
N PHE A 137 8.74 -5.80 3.84
CA PHE A 137 8.77 -6.93 4.77
C PHE A 137 8.06 -6.67 6.10
N ARG A 138 7.10 -5.75 6.14
CA ARG A 138 6.28 -5.42 7.30
C ARG A 138 4.85 -5.88 7.05
N ASN A 139 4.38 -6.73 7.95
CA ASN A 139 3.08 -7.39 7.81
C ASN A 139 2.24 -7.23 9.08
N ASP A 140 2.63 -6.31 9.95
CA ASP A 140 2.02 -6.12 11.26
C ASP A 140 0.61 -5.52 11.12
N LEU A 141 -0.34 -5.98 11.95
CA LEU A 141 -1.69 -5.38 12.05
C LEU A 141 -1.70 -4.03 12.80
N SER A 142 -0.56 -3.59 13.32
CA SER A 142 -0.38 -2.31 14.00
C SER A 142 0.70 -1.51 13.29
N PHE A 143 0.36 -0.35 12.79
CA PHE A 143 1.27 0.58 12.13
C PHE A 143 0.81 2.02 12.38
N ASP A 144 1.71 2.99 12.14
CA ASP A 144 1.35 4.40 12.10
C ASP A 144 0.51 4.67 10.84
N PRO A 145 -0.73 5.17 10.96
CA PRO A 145 -1.57 5.49 9.79
C PRO A 145 -0.89 6.41 8.78
N LEU A 146 0.01 7.28 9.21
CA LEU A 146 0.75 8.19 8.33
C LEU A 146 2.10 7.61 7.86
N ALA A 147 2.37 6.35 8.15
CA ALA A 147 3.55 5.63 7.71
C ALA A 147 3.25 4.15 7.43
N MET A 148 2.14 3.87 6.72
CA MET A 148 1.73 2.50 6.38
C MET A 148 2.84 1.79 5.62
N PRO A 149 3.33 0.65 6.14
CA PRO A 149 4.37 -0.14 5.46
C PRO A 149 3.78 -1.04 4.37
N VAL A 150 4.66 -1.73 3.66
CA VAL A 150 4.31 -2.70 2.62
C VAL A 150 4.93 -4.07 2.90
N SER A 151 4.37 -5.11 2.31
CA SER A 151 4.97 -6.44 2.34
C SER A 151 6.09 -6.56 1.31
N MET A 152 5.81 -6.18 0.07
CA MET A 152 6.75 -6.32 -1.04
C MET A 152 6.39 -5.43 -2.23
N GLN A 153 7.40 -5.13 -3.05
CA GLN A 153 7.21 -4.57 -4.39
C GLN A 153 7.07 -5.70 -5.42
N LEU A 154 6.19 -5.51 -6.39
CA LEU A 154 6.09 -6.37 -7.57
C LEU A 154 7.21 -5.99 -8.57
N TYR A 155 8.43 -6.29 -8.19
CA TYR A 155 9.62 -6.05 -9.00
C TYR A 155 10.72 -7.07 -8.67
N PRO A 156 11.45 -7.60 -9.66
CA PRO A 156 12.50 -8.61 -9.46
C PRO A 156 13.80 -8.00 -8.95
N HIS A 157 13.84 -7.61 -7.69
CA HIS A 157 15.06 -7.14 -7.05
C HIS A 157 16.04 -8.28 -6.77
N SER A 158 17.35 -8.02 -6.94
CA SER A 158 18.37 -8.95 -6.47
C SER A 158 18.40 -9.03 -4.94
N ARG A 159 18.87 -10.15 -4.38
CA ARG A 159 19.02 -10.31 -2.92
C ARG A 159 19.84 -9.20 -2.27
N ALA A 160 20.89 -8.72 -2.94
CA ALA A 160 21.72 -7.63 -2.46
C ALA A 160 20.93 -6.31 -2.38
N VAL A 161 20.07 -6.03 -3.36
CA VAL A 161 19.20 -4.84 -3.36
C VAL A 161 18.18 -4.92 -2.24
N LEU A 162 17.51 -6.07 -2.05
CA LEU A 162 16.54 -6.27 -0.97
C LEU A 162 17.19 -6.09 0.42
N ALA A 163 18.37 -6.66 0.63
CA ALA A 163 19.11 -6.49 1.89
C ALA A 163 19.53 -5.02 2.11
N ARG A 164 20.00 -4.35 1.06
CA ARG A 164 20.40 -2.94 1.14
C ARG A 164 19.20 -2.03 1.45
N HIS A 165 18.05 -2.24 0.83
CA HIS A 165 16.85 -1.45 1.11
C HIS A 165 16.43 -1.60 2.59
N ALA A 166 16.36 -2.82 3.10
CA ALA A 166 16.01 -3.06 4.49
C ALA A 166 17.01 -2.39 5.46
N LEU A 167 18.33 -2.48 5.19
CA LEU A 167 19.36 -1.86 6.02
C LEU A 167 19.31 -0.33 5.95
N HIS A 168 19.13 0.23 4.74
CA HIS A 168 19.12 1.68 4.55
C HIS A 168 17.93 2.36 5.24
N GLU A 169 16.80 1.68 5.32
CA GLU A 169 15.60 2.15 6.00
C GLU A 169 15.60 1.82 7.52
N GLY A 170 16.66 1.24 8.04
CA GLY A 170 16.77 0.80 9.45
C GLY A 170 15.79 -0.32 9.82
N ASN A 171 15.23 -1.02 8.84
CA ASN A 171 14.22 -2.06 9.03
C ASN A 171 14.85 -3.42 9.38
N LEU A 172 15.54 -3.49 10.54
CA LEU A 172 16.20 -4.71 10.98
C LEU A 172 15.21 -5.86 11.21
N SER A 173 14.00 -5.57 11.67
CA SER A 173 12.94 -6.58 11.86
C SER A 173 12.47 -7.18 10.54
N GLY A 174 12.30 -6.36 9.50
CA GLY A 174 11.97 -6.82 8.15
C GLY A 174 13.10 -7.62 7.53
N LEU A 175 14.36 -7.19 7.69
CA LEU A 175 15.53 -7.93 7.24
C LEU A 175 15.60 -9.31 7.91
N PHE A 176 15.41 -9.37 9.24
CA PHE A 176 15.37 -10.63 9.98
C PHE A 176 14.22 -11.54 9.47
N ALA A 177 13.04 -10.99 9.25
CA ALA A 177 11.91 -11.73 8.71
C ALA A 177 12.24 -12.32 7.33
N TRP A 178 12.80 -11.52 6.43
CA TRP A 178 13.20 -11.97 5.10
C TRP A 178 14.26 -13.07 5.14
N VAL A 179 15.27 -12.95 6.01
CA VAL A 179 16.35 -13.95 6.13
C VAL A 179 15.86 -15.23 6.79
N ALA A 180 15.22 -15.10 7.98
CA ALA A 180 14.94 -16.26 8.84
C ALA A 180 13.62 -16.98 8.48
N ARG A 181 12.59 -16.24 8.02
CA ARG A 181 11.26 -16.79 7.74
C ARG A 181 10.97 -16.96 6.26
N LEU A 182 11.42 -16.01 5.43
CA LEU A 182 11.14 -15.98 4.01
C LEU A 182 12.27 -16.57 3.15
N GLY A 183 13.35 -17.10 3.77
CA GLY A 183 14.40 -17.86 3.09
C GLY A 183 15.21 -17.05 2.08
N ARG A 184 15.27 -15.73 2.22
CA ARG A 184 15.98 -14.82 1.30
C ARG A 184 15.50 -14.95 -0.16
N ILE A 185 14.21 -15.25 -0.35
CA ILE A 185 13.59 -15.34 -1.68
C ILE A 185 13.61 -13.96 -2.32
N SER A 186 13.93 -13.91 -3.61
CA SER A 186 13.97 -12.68 -4.41
C SER A 186 13.05 -12.71 -5.64
N ASP A 187 12.59 -13.90 -6.06
CA ASP A 187 11.52 -14.00 -7.06
C ASP A 187 10.21 -13.49 -6.47
N PRO A 188 9.55 -12.48 -7.10
CA PRO A 188 8.39 -11.83 -6.50
C PRO A 188 7.20 -12.78 -6.27
N ALA A 189 6.92 -13.70 -7.19
CA ALA A 189 5.80 -14.60 -7.04
C ALA A 189 6.05 -15.64 -5.93
N ALA A 190 7.24 -16.24 -5.90
CA ALA A 190 7.63 -17.16 -4.84
C ALA A 190 7.70 -16.48 -3.47
N LEU A 191 8.12 -15.21 -3.43
CA LEU A 191 8.13 -14.41 -2.20
C LEU A 191 6.71 -14.17 -1.69
N ALA A 192 5.78 -13.78 -2.57
CA ALA A 192 4.37 -13.60 -2.23
C ALA A 192 3.75 -14.89 -1.67
N GLU A 193 3.94 -16.03 -2.34
CA GLU A 193 3.45 -17.34 -1.90
C GLU A 193 4.01 -17.72 -0.51
N ARG A 194 5.29 -17.45 -0.28
CA ARG A 194 5.93 -17.72 1.01
C ARG A 194 5.42 -16.81 2.11
N MET A 195 5.19 -15.52 1.81
CA MET A 195 4.60 -14.58 2.77
C MET A 195 3.17 -14.99 3.14
N LEU A 196 2.34 -15.32 2.17
CA LEU A 196 0.97 -15.80 2.40
C LEU A 196 0.96 -17.07 3.26
N ALA A 197 1.84 -18.04 2.97
CA ALA A 197 1.97 -19.26 3.77
C ALA A 197 2.36 -18.97 5.24
N ASP A 198 3.26 -18.00 5.49
CA ASP A 198 3.64 -17.56 6.84
C ASP A 198 2.44 -16.88 7.54
N MET A 199 1.66 -16.07 6.81
CA MET A 199 0.53 -15.31 7.36
C MET A 199 -0.73 -16.15 7.62
N ARG A 200 -0.92 -17.29 6.97
CA ARG A 200 -2.05 -18.20 7.26
C ARG A 200 -2.12 -18.59 8.74
N HIS A 201 -0.98 -18.69 9.40
CA HIS A 201 -0.90 -19.10 10.80
C HIS A 201 -0.82 -17.93 11.77
N ARG A 202 -0.41 -16.75 11.31
CA ARG A 202 -0.13 -15.62 12.20
C ARG A 202 -1.06 -14.43 11.97
N GLY A 203 -1.77 -14.41 10.86
CA GLY A 203 -2.46 -13.23 10.38
C GLY A 203 -1.48 -12.14 9.94
N GLY A 204 -2.03 -10.98 9.63
CA GLY A 204 -1.24 -9.82 9.22
C GLY A 204 -1.83 -9.09 8.02
N ILE A 205 -1.05 -8.14 7.50
CA ILE A 205 -1.39 -7.38 6.29
C ILE A 205 -0.46 -7.84 5.16
N PHE A 206 -1.03 -8.41 4.10
CA PHE A 206 -0.30 -8.66 2.87
C PHE A 206 -0.54 -7.50 1.92
N HIS A 207 0.47 -6.68 1.72
CA HIS A 207 0.43 -5.48 0.90
C HIS A 207 1.45 -5.55 -0.23
N VAL A 208 0.98 -5.78 -1.45
CA VAL A 208 1.80 -5.70 -2.67
C VAL A 208 1.65 -4.32 -3.29
N TRP A 209 2.77 -3.74 -3.72
CA TRP A 209 2.76 -2.48 -4.45
C TRP A 209 3.63 -2.53 -5.70
N GLY A 210 3.45 -1.61 -6.61
CA GLY A 210 4.25 -1.50 -7.83
C GLY A 210 3.77 -0.40 -8.76
N HIS A 211 4.37 -0.38 -9.96
CA HIS A 211 3.99 0.53 -11.05
C HIS A 211 3.54 -0.29 -12.25
N SER A 212 2.39 0.04 -12.83
CA SER A 212 1.86 -0.69 -13.99
C SER A 212 2.75 -0.59 -15.23
N TRP A 213 3.45 0.53 -15.41
CA TRP A 213 4.40 0.72 -16.49
C TRP A 213 5.65 -0.16 -16.31
N GLU A 214 6.15 -0.38 -15.09
CA GLU A 214 7.24 -1.33 -14.83
C GLU A 214 6.82 -2.78 -15.16
N ILE A 215 5.55 -3.14 -14.87
CA ILE A 215 5.01 -4.46 -15.21
C ILE A 215 5.07 -4.70 -16.73
N GLU A 216 4.68 -3.70 -17.52
CA GLU A 216 4.75 -3.79 -18.99
C GLU A 216 6.19 -3.86 -19.47
N ASP A 217 7.03 -2.91 -19.05
CA ASP A 217 8.43 -2.79 -19.49
C ASP A 217 9.26 -4.04 -19.17
N ARG A 218 8.94 -4.71 -18.07
CA ARG A 218 9.66 -5.90 -17.59
C ARG A 218 8.95 -7.23 -17.91
N GLY A 219 7.79 -7.19 -18.57
CA GLY A 219 7.00 -8.37 -18.89
C GLY A 219 6.48 -9.11 -17.65
N LEU A 220 6.13 -8.40 -16.57
CA LEU A 220 5.76 -8.98 -15.28
C LEU A 220 4.28 -9.32 -15.15
N TRP A 221 3.47 -9.20 -16.21
CA TRP A 221 2.05 -9.57 -16.18
C TRP A 221 1.81 -11.01 -15.68
N PRO A 222 2.57 -12.02 -16.14
CA PRO A 222 2.41 -13.38 -15.60
C PRO A 222 2.79 -13.50 -14.10
N VAL A 223 3.70 -12.66 -13.63
CA VAL A 223 4.08 -12.62 -12.20
C VAL A 223 2.92 -12.04 -11.38
N LEU A 224 2.29 -10.95 -11.84
CA LEU A 224 1.09 -10.39 -11.22
C LEU A 224 -0.03 -11.43 -11.17
N ASP A 225 -0.33 -12.10 -12.29
CA ASP A 225 -1.38 -13.11 -12.35
C ASP A 225 -1.14 -14.23 -11.34
N ARG A 226 0.09 -14.75 -11.25
CA ARG A 226 0.46 -15.78 -10.27
C ARG A 226 0.29 -15.31 -8.81
N ILE A 227 0.63 -14.06 -8.51
CA ILE A 227 0.41 -13.48 -7.18
C ILE A 227 -1.08 -13.38 -6.89
N LEU A 228 -1.89 -12.89 -7.83
CA LEU A 228 -3.33 -12.76 -7.68
C LEU A 228 -4.03 -14.11 -7.52
N GLU A 229 -3.58 -15.14 -8.25
CA GLU A 229 -4.04 -16.51 -8.05
C GLU A 229 -3.73 -17.03 -6.64
N ALA A 230 -2.52 -16.78 -6.12
CA ALA A 230 -2.15 -17.19 -4.78
C ALA A 230 -3.00 -16.46 -3.71
N VAL A 231 -3.18 -15.13 -3.88
CA VAL A 231 -3.98 -14.29 -3.00
C VAL A 231 -5.45 -14.71 -2.99
N SER A 232 -6.07 -14.92 -4.16
CA SER A 232 -7.50 -15.25 -4.26
C SER A 232 -7.87 -16.63 -3.68
N ARG A 233 -6.88 -17.49 -3.45
CA ARG A 233 -7.06 -18.80 -2.79
C ARG A 233 -7.05 -18.73 -1.26
N GLU A 234 -6.73 -17.57 -0.67
CA GLU A 234 -6.64 -17.42 0.79
C GLU A 234 -8.03 -17.35 1.42
N ARG A 235 -8.45 -18.46 2.03
CA ARG A 235 -9.76 -18.57 2.68
C ARG A 235 -9.82 -17.68 3.93
N GLY A 236 -10.87 -16.87 4.04
CA GLY A 236 -11.05 -15.96 5.17
C GLY A 236 -10.22 -14.68 5.11
N ALA A 237 -9.46 -14.45 4.03
CA ALA A 237 -8.82 -13.17 3.79
C ALA A 237 -9.87 -12.08 3.50
N GLN A 238 -9.59 -10.86 3.96
CA GLN A 238 -10.36 -9.68 3.61
C GLN A 238 -9.58 -8.86 2.58
N TYR A 239 -10.19 -8.61 1.43
CA TYR A 239 -9.60 -7.83 0.34
C TYR A 239 -10.06 -6.39 0.48
N LEU A 240 -9.15 -5.48 0.79
CA LEU A 240 -9.44 -4.12 1.19
C LEU A 240 -8.56 -3.13 0.42
N THR A 241 -9.05 -1.92 0.20
CA THR A 241 -8.21 -0.78 -0.17
C THR A 241 -7.32 -0.37 1.02
N ASN A 242 -6.33 0.48 0.83
CA ASN A 242 -5.48 0.91 1.93
C ASN A 242 -6.30 1.64 3.02
N SER A 243 -7.23 2.53 2.65
CA SER A 243 -8.15 3.15 3.61
C SER A 243 -9.09 2.13 4.26
N GLY A 244 -9.49 1.10 3.52
CA GLY A 244 -10.28 -0.03 4.04
C GLY A 244 -9.53 -0.82 5.13
N VAL A 245 -8.23 -1.03 4.96
CA VAL A 245 -7.36 -1.65 5.99
C VAL A 245 -7.36 -0.80 7.27
N LEU A 246 -7.17 0.52 7.15
CA LEU A 246 -7.20 1.42 8.30
C LEU A 246 -8.57 1.37 9.01
N ALA A 247 -9.66 1.39 8.26
CA ALA A 247 -11.01 1.30 8.81
C ALA A 247 -11.25 -0.03 9.56
N ALA A 248 -10.81 -1.16 9.01
CA ALA A 248 -10.94 -2.48 9.63
C ALA A 248 -10.14 -2.60 10.95
N LEU A 249 -9.03 -1.88 11.07
CA LEU A 249 -8.18 -1.88 12.27
C LEU A 249 -8.62 -0.85 13.34
N SER A 250 -9.31 0.22 12.97
CA SER A 250 -9.68 1.33 13.85
C SER A 250 -10.48 0.93 15.10
N PRO A 251 -11.43 0.00 15.08
CA PRO A 251 -12.12 -0.45 16.29
C PRO A 251 -11.20 -1.17 17.28
N ARG A 252 -10.22 -1.91 16.78
CA ARG A 252 -9.26 -2.67 17.61
C ARG A 252 -8.20 -1.75 18.23
N THR A 253 -7.82 -0.69 17.54
CA THR A 253 -6.84 0.29 18.01
C THR A 253 -7.42 1.13 19.16
N LYS A 254 -8.69 1.57 19.08
CA LYS A 254 -9.37 2.32 20.15
C LYS A 254 -9.42 1.57 21.48
N THR A 255 -9.63 0.25 21.46
CA THR A 255 -9.69 -0.56 22.68
C THR A 255 -8.31 -0.68 23.36
N LYS A 256 -7.23 -0.74 22.59
CA LYS A 256 -5.85 -0.83 23.15
C LYS A 256 -5.40 0.46 23.82
N TYR A 257 -5.72 1.62 23.22
CA TYR A 257 -5.41 2.94 23.81
C TYR A 257 -6.30 3.28 25.00
N ALA A 258 -7.57 2.85 25.01
CA ALA A 258 -8.46 3.05 26.15
C ALA A 258 -7.99 2.31 27.40
N VAL A 259 -7.39 1.12 27.25
CA VAL A 259 -6.82 0.35 28.37
C VAL A 259 -5.50 0.94 28.87
N ALA A 260 -4.69 1.54 27.99
CA ALA A 260 -3.41 2.15 28.36
C ALA A 260 -3.56 3.50 29.08
N LEU A 261 -4.71 4.17 28.99
CA LEU A 261 -5.00 5.43 29.69
C LEU A 261 -5.72 5.22 31.04
N GLN A 262 -6.02 3.97 31.42
CA GLN A 262 -6.65 3.63 32.71
C GLN A 262 -5.69 2.98 33.72
N ASN A 263 -4.42 2.83 33.35
CA ASN A 263 -3.31 2.40 34.22
C ASN A 263 -2.24 3.49 34.28
#